data_6eddfc7fecc3fa95be71b4099c1c3fc7
#
_entry.id   6eddfc7fecc3fa95be71b4099c1c3fc7
#
_cell.length_a   1.000
_cell.length_b   1.000
_cell.length_c   1.000
_cell.angle_alpha   90.00
_cell.angle_beta   90.00
_cell.angle_gamma   90.00
#
_symmetry.space_group_name_H-M   'P 1'
#
loop_
_entity.id
_entity.type
_entity.pdbx_description
1 polymer ?
#
loop_
_entity_poly.entity_id
_entity_poly.type
_entity_poly.pdbx_seq_one_letter_code
_entity_poly.pdbx_strand_id
1 'polypeptide(L)'
;MSFQVSKSSGHQGRYIVQKYIERPFLIYETKFDIRQWFLVTSWNPLHVWMYRDSYLRFCSRPFTLSCGHESIHLCNNAVQARYTNAERSSKLPHDNMWDNKMFHQFLKEQGHGDKWNSLIYPTMKKCLISKLTQNQHV
;
A
#
# COMPACT_ATOMS: atom_id res chain seq x y z
N MET A 1 7.23 -17.96 -7.03
CA MET A 1 6.43 -19.19 -7.19
C MET A 1 5.06 -18.75 -7.68
N SER A 2 4.69 -19.09 -8.90
CA SER A 2 3.38 -18.82 -9.48
C SER A 2 2.58 -20.11 -9.54
N PHE A 3 1.41 -20.15 -8.92
CA PHE A 3 0.48 -21.27 -9.01
C PHE A 3 -0.64 -20.90 -9.97
N GLN A 4 -0.94 -21.78 -10.94
CA GLN A 4 -2.15 -21.69 -11.74
C GLN A 4 -3.28 -22.42 -11.02
N VAL A 5 -4.33 -21.72 -10.69
CA VAL A 5 -5.58 -22.32 -10.23
C VAL A 5 -6.57 -22.29 -11.39
N SER A 6 -6.88 -23.46 -11.94
CA SER A 6 -7.91 -23.60 -12.95
C SER A 6 -9.29 -23.58 -12.29
N LYS A 7 -10.14 -22.60 -12.63
CA LYS A 7 -11.57 -22.71 -12.41
C LYS A 7 -12.23 -23.34 -13.64
N SER A 8 -13.17 -24.22 -13.41
CA SER A 8 -13.95 -24.99 -14.40
C SER A 8 -14.97 -24.16 -15.17
N SER A 9 -14.61 -22.97 -15.63
CA SER A 9 -15.41 -22.17 -16.56
C SER A 9 -14.46 -21.37 -17.43
N GLY A 10 -14.09 -21.90 -18.58
CA GLY A 10 -13.59 -21.33 -19.82
C GLY A 10 -12.66 -20.10 -19.86
N HIS A 11 -12.41 -19.42 -18.75
CA HIS A 11 -11.50 -18.29 -18.65
C HIS A 11 -10.30 -18.66 -17.77
N GLN A 12 -9.15 -18.86 -18.39
CA GLN A 12 -7.87 -18.96 -17.66
C GLN A 12 -7.53 -17.59 -17.07
N GLY A 13 -7.96 -17.36 -15.81
CA GLY A 13 -7.52 -16.18 -15.04
C GLY A 13 -6.06 -16.34 -14.65
N ARG A 14 -5.23 -15.34 -14.95
CA ARG A 14 -3.86 -15.26 -14.41
C ARG A 14 -3.95 -14.74 -12.99
N TYR A 15 -3.47 -15.52 -12.02
CA TYR A 15 -3.45 -15.14 -10.61
C TYR A 15 -2.01 -14.95 -10.14
N ILE A 16 -1.80 -13.98 -9.27
CA ILE A 16 -0.55 -13.79 -8.55
C ILE A 16 -0.81 -14.20 -7.10
N VAL A 17 0.00 -15.12 -6.58
CA VAL A 17 -0.05 -15.52 -5.17
C VAL A 17 1.09 -14.81 -4.44
N GLN A 18 0.75 -14.09 -3.38
CA GLN A 18 1.71 -13.39 -2.54
C GLN A 18 1.48 -13.76 -1.07
N LYS A 19 2.57 -13.80 -0.28
CA LYS A 19 2.44 -13.94 1.16
C LYS A 19 1.70 -12.72 1.72
N TYR A 20 0.64 -12.96 2.48
CA TYR A 20 -0.08 -11.89 3.16
C TYR A 20 0.75 -11.32 4.32
N ILE A 21 0.60 -10.03 4.59
CA ILE A 21 1.22 -9.35 5.72
C ILE A 21 0.25 -9.38 6.90
N GLU A 22 0.42 -10.34 7.78
CA GLU A 22 -0.49 -10.62 8.90
C GLU A 22 -0.34 -9.62 10.05
N ARG A 23 0.83 -8.95 10.12
CA ARG A 23 1.15 -7.97 11.17
C ARG A 23 1.55 -6.64 10.54
N PRO A 24 0.62 -5.95 9.87
CA PRO A 24 0.90 -4.64 9.30
C PRO A 24 1.08 -3.58 10.39
N PHE A 25 1.80 -2.52 10.07
CA PHE A 25 1.71 -1.31 10.89
C PHE A 25 0.31 -0.70 10.72
N LEU A 26 -0.35 -0.40 11.83
CA LEU A 26 -1.72 0.13 11.83
C LEU A 26 -1.73 1.57 12.35
N ILE A 27 -2.61 2.38 11.77
CA ILE A 27 -2.92 3.72 12.29
C ILE A 27 -4.35 3.67 12.83
N TYR A 28 -4.50 3.94 14.12
CA TYR A 28 -5.77 3.83 14.83
C TYR A 28 -6.50 2.51 14.51
N GLU A 29 -5.78 1.39 14.71
CA GLU A 29 -6.27 0.02 14.45
C GLU A 29 -6.69 -0.26 13.01
N THR A 30 -6.42 0.65 12.08
CA THR A 30 -6.85 0.54 10.70
C THR A 30 -5.66 0.30 9.77
N LYS A 31 -5.82 -0.64 8.86
CA LYS A 31 -4.84 -0.92 7.81
C LYS A 31 -4.80 0.20 6.79
N PHE A 32 -3.61 0.51 6.33
CA PHE A 32 -3.37 1.45 5.24
C PHE A 32 -2.31 0.94 4.28
N ASP A 33 -2.23 1.55 3.13
CA ASP A 33 -1.08 1.47 2.23
C ASP A 33 -0.56 2.87 1.88
N ILE A 34 0.71 2.92 1.43
CA ILE A 34 1.32 4.14 0.91
C ILE A 34 1.29 4.08 -0.60
N ARG A 35 0.64 5.06 -1.23
CA ARG A 35 0.66 5.25 -2.68
C ARG A 35 1.78 6.19 -3.05
N GLN A 36 2.68 5.69 -3.90
CA GLN A 36 3.83 6.43 -4.40
C GLN A 36 3.83 6.43 -5.92
N TRP A 37 3.91 7.60 -6.51
CA TRP A 37 4.09 7.77 -7.94
C TRP A 37 5.57 7.78 -8.32
N PHE A 38 5.89 7.18 -9.43
CA PHE A 38 7.21 7.25 -10.05
C PHE A 38 7.07 7.20 -11.58
N LEU A 39 8.09 7.68 -12.27
CA LEU A 39 8.18 7.68 -13.73
C LEU A 39 9.50 7.01 -14.15
N VAL A 40 9.43 6.07 -15.06
CA VAL A 40 10.61 5.49 -15.71
C VAL A 40 10.78 6.21 -17.04
N THR A 41 11.89 6.91 -17.22
CA THR A 41 12.20 7.66 -18.45
C THR A 41 13.19 6.94 -19.35
N SER A 42 13.93 5.97 -18.83
CA SER A 42 14.82 5.10 -19.60
C SER A 42 14.98 3.77 -18.89
N TRP A 43 15.09 2.69 -19.66
CA TRP A 43 15.35 1.35 -19.14
C TRP A 43 16.84 0.97 -19.20
N ASN A 44 17.58 1.51 -20.15
CA ASN A 44 19.01 1.25 -20.27
C ASN A 44 19.76 2.51 -20.72
N PRO A 45 20.50 3.18 -19.78
CA PRO A 45 20.52 2.92 -18.35
C PRO A 45 19.17 3.20 -17.68
N LEU A 46 18.89 2.53 -16.56
CA LEU A 46 17.63 2.71 -15.84
C LEU A 46 17.58 4.10 -15.18
N HIS A 47 16.64 4.93 -15.64
CA HIS A 47 16.36 6.24 -15.04
C HIS A 47 14.95 6.26 -14.46
N VAL A 48 14.86 6.48 -13.13
CA VAL A 48 13.61 6.51 -12.38
C VAL A 48 13.47 7.81 -11.61
N TRP A 49 12.38 8.51 -11.84
CA TRP A 49 11.99 9.70 -11.11
C TRP A 49 10.89 9.34 -10.12
N MET A 50 11.17 9.48 -8.84
CA MET A 50 10.20 9.21 -7.79
C MET A 50 9.55 10.52 -7.34
N TYR A 51 8.22 10.58 -7.35
CA TYR A 51 7.51 11.77 -6.91
C TYR A 51 7.82 12.07 -5.45
N ARG A 52 7.89 13.33 -5.09
CA ARG A 52 8.30 13.75 -3.76
C ARG A 52 7.29 13.37 -2.69
N ASP A 53 6.02 13.60 -2.99
CA ASP A 53 4.93 13.37 -2.07
C ASP A 53 4.25 12.02 -2.36
N SER A 54 3.88 11.35 -1.30
CA SER A 54 3.06 10.16 -1.30
C SER A 54 1.74 10.46 -0.59
N TYR A 55 0.81 9.54 -0.62
CA TYR A 55 -0.40 9.62 0.17
C TYR A 55 -0.78 8.25 0.71
N LEU A 56 -1.50 8.24 1.83
CA LEU A 56 -1.99 7.03 2.46
C LEU A 56 -3.43 6.78 2.06
N ARG A 57 -3.78 5.49 1.91
CA ARG A 57 -5.15 5.03 1.70
C ARG A 57 -5.52 4.08 2.82
N PHE A 58 -6.64 4.31 3.46
CA PHE A 58 -7.12 3.53 4.59
C PHE A 58 -8.24 2.57 4.19
N CYS A 59 -8.32 1.46 4.90
CA CYS A 59 -9.50 0.63 4.88
C CYS A 59 -10.68 1.31 5.60
N SER A 60 -11.91 0.95 5.23
CA SER A 60 -13.12 1.52 5.84
C SER A 60 -13.50 0.89 7.18
N ARG A 61 -12.83 -0.19 7.58
CA ARG A 61 -13.03 -0.89 8.85
C ARG A 61 -11.72 -1.19 9.58
N PRO A 62 -11.75 -1.38 10.92
CA PRO A 62 -10.59 -1.79 11.69
C PRO A 62 -10.02 -3.12 11.18
N PHE A 63 -8.71 -3.27 11.34
CA PHE A 63 -8.00 -4.48 10.91
C PHE A 63 -8.26 -5.65 11.85
N THR A 64 -8.56 -6.80 11.30
CA THR A 64 -8.64 -8.08 12.00
C THR A 64 -8.29 -9.23 11.08
N LEU A 65 -7.72 -10.30 11.63
CA LEU A 65 -7.47 -11.55 10.89
C LEU A 65 -8.64 -12.54 10.99
N SER A 66 -9.61 -12.29 11.86
CA SER A 66 -10.77 -13.17 12.03
C SER A 66 -11.79 -13.09 10.89
N CYS A 67 -11.69 -12.06 10.06
CA CYS A 67 -12.60 -11.83 8.94
C CYS A 67 -11.81 -11.48 7.68
N GLY A 68 -11.98 -12.21 6.59
CA GLY A 68 -11.32 -11.99 5.30
C GLY A 68 -11.98 -10.97 4.37
N HIS A 69 -12.83 -10.09 4.90
CA HIS A 69 -13.59 -9.13 4.09
C HIS A 69 -12.70 -8.05 3.47
N GLU A 70 -12.90 -7.75 2.19
CA GLU A 70 -12.03 -6.82 1.44
C GLU A 70 -12.02 -5.38 1.99
N SER A 71 -13.07 -4.92 2.65
CA SER A 71 -13.11 -3.60 3.31
C SER A 71 -12.13 -3.46 4.47
N ILE A 72 -11.59 -4.57 4.97
CA ILE A 72 -10.62 -4.65 6.07
C ILE A 72 -9.18 -4.78 5.53
N HIS A 73 -9.03 -5.44 4.37
CA HIS A 73 -7.72 -5.89 3.89
C HIS A 73 -7.21 -5.18 2.64
N LEU A 74 -8.08 -4.63 1.79
CA LEU A 74 -7.71 -4.02 0.52
C LEU A 74 -7.90 -2.50 0.56
N CYS A 75 -6.80 -1.75 0.65
CA CYS A 75 -6.82 -0.29 0.73
C CYS A 75 -7.07 0.42 -0.62
N ASN A 76 -7.34 -0.33 -1.70
CA ASN A 76 -7.57 0.24 -3.02
C ASN A 76 -8.83 1.12 -3.04
N ASN A 77 -8.74 2.34 -3.55
CA ASN A 77 -9.89 3.25 -3.64
C ASN A 77 -11.11 2.64 -4.34
N ALA A 78 -10.90 1.92 -5.45
CA ALA A 78 -11.97 1.25 -6.18
C ALA A 78 -12.69 0.16 -5.34
N VAL A 79 -12.00 -0.42 -4.36
CA VAL A 79 -12.59 -1.35 -3.39
C VAL A 79 -13.32 -0.57 -2.31
N GLN A 80 -12.63 0.39 -1.68
CA GLN A 80 -13.17 1.12 -0.54
C GLN A 80 -14.37 2.01 -0.89
N ALA A 81 -14.45 2.53 -2.11
CA ALA A 81 -15.60 3.30 -2.60
C ALA A 81 -16.94 2.52 -2.57
N ARG A 82 -16.90 1.18 -2.44
CA ARG A 82 -18.09 0.33 -2.32
C ARG A 82 -18.61 0.21 -0.89
N TYR A 83 -17.87 0.74 0.09
CA TYR A 83 -18.15 0.55 1.51
C TYR A 83 -18.28 1.87 2.24
N THR A 84 -19.17 1.90 3.22
CA THR A 84 -19.26 2.98 4.19
C THR A 84 -18.27 2.73 5.33
N ASN A 85 -17.62 3.80 5.80
CA ASN A 85 -16.74 3.74 6.96
C ASN A 85 -17.54 3.35 8.21
N ALA A 86 -17.08 2.33 8.93
CA ALA A 86 -17.77 1.81 10.10
C ALA A 86 -16.77 1.32 11.17
N GLU A 87 -17.11 1.56 12.43
CA GLU A 87 -16.41 1.03 13.61
C GLU A 87 -14.93 1.45 13.73
N ARG A 88 -14.49 2.45 12.99
CA ARG A 88 -13.12 2.94 13.02
C ARG A 88 -13.01 4.28 13.74
N SER A 89 -11.78 4.64 14.14
CA SER A 89 -11.51 5.89 14.84
C SER A 89 -11.99 7.12 14.05
N SER A 90 -12.62 8.07 14.75
CA SER A 90 -13.00 9.37 14.21
C SER A 90 -11.81 10.27 13.84
N LYS A 91 -10.60 9.91 14.26
CA LYS A 91 -9.36 10.60 13.86
C LYS A 91 -8.94 10.28 12.43
N LEU A 92 -9.51 9.25 11.81
CA LEU A 92 -9.27 8.92 10.42
C LEU A 92 -10.19 9.74 9.50
N PRO A 93 -9.70 10.13 8.31
CA PRO A 93 -10.44 10.97 7.38
C PRO A 93 -11.62 10.22 6.77
N HIS A 94 -12.71 10.94 6.50
CA HIS A 94 -13.91 10.36 5.92
C HIS A 94 -13.67 9.82 4.49
N ASP A 95 -12.81 10.48 3.73
CA ASP A 95 -12.43 10.11 2.35
C ASP A 95 -11.39 8.98 2.25
N ASN A 96 -10.99 8.41 3.40
CA ASN A 96 -10.01 7.33 3.49
C ASN A 96 -8.60 7.68 2.99
N MET A 97 -8.23 8.96 2.95
CA MET A 97 -6.92 9.38 2.46
C MET A 97 -6.24 10.39 3.40
N TRP A 98 -4.96 10.21 3.63
CA TRP A 98 -4.07 11.22 4.20
C TRP A 98 -3.04 11.66 3.18
N ASP A 99 -2.77 12.94 3.15
CA ASP A 99 -1.61 13.47 2.46
C ASP A 99 -0.31 13.18 3.24
N ASN A 100 0.81 13.48 2.61
CA ASN A 100 2.14 13.27 3.19
C ASN A 100 2.34 14.08 4.48
N LYS A 101 1.76 15.28 4.58
CA LYS A 101 1.92 16.17 5.75
C LYS A 101 1.23 15.59 6.98
N MET A 102 0.02 15.07 6.81
CA MET A 102 -0.73 14.42 7.89
C MET A 102 0.01 13.19 8.41
N PHE A 103 0.59 12.39 7.52
CA PHE A 103 1.37 11.23 7.95
C PHE A 103 2.65 11.61 8.69
N HIS A 104 3.38 12.64 8.23
CA HIS A 104 4.55 13.16 8.95
C HIS A 104 4.18 13.68 10.33
N GLN A 105 3.07 14.40 10.44
CA GLN A 105 2.58 14.90 11.72
C GLN A 105 2.25 13.74 12.67
N PHE A 106 1.55 12.72 12.19
CA PHE A 106 1.26 11.51 12.96
C PHE A 106 2.55 10.84 13.45
N LEU A 107 3.54 10.63 12.57
CA LEU A 107 4.82 10.03 12.97
C LEU A 107 5.53 10.87 14.04
N LYS A 108 5.49 12.19 13.93
CA LYS A 108 6.07 13.11 14.92
C LYS A 108 5.38 12.97 16.27
N GLU A 109 4.06 12.92 16.30
CA GLU A 109 3.26 12.74 17.52
C GLU A 109 3.52 11.39 18.20
N GLN A 110 3.87 10.36 17.40
CA GLN A 110 4.28 9.06 17.92
C GLN A 110 5.77 8.98 18.34
N GLY A 111 6.51 10.09 18.30
CA GLY A 111 7.95 10.11 18.61
C GLY A 111 8.84 9.56 17.48
N HIS A 112 8.32 9.43 16.26
CA HIS A 112 8.98 8.80 15.11
C HIS A 112 9.14 9.77 13.92
N GLY A 113 9.23 11.07 14.17
CA GLY A 113 9.25 12.10 13.12
C GLY A 113 10.40 12.00 12.11
N ASP A 114 11.52 11.39 12.50
CA ASP A 114 12.67 11.14 11.63
C ASP A 114 12.48 9.94 10.68
N LYS A 115 11.59 9.01 11.01
CA LYS A 115 11.46 7.70 10.36
C LYS A 115 11.07 7.77 8.88
N TRP A 116 10.36 8.80 8.49
CA TRP A 116 10.06 8.99 7.08
C TRP A 116 11.33 9.12 6.25
N ASN A 117 12.22 10.03 6.64
CA ASN A 117 13.44 10.35 5.89
C ASN A 117 14.56 9.33 6.12
N SER A 118 14.66 8.77 7.33
CA SER A 118 15.75 7.86 7.70
C SER A 118 15.48 6.41 7.31
N LEU A 119 14.22 5.98 7.19
CA LEU A 119 13.86 4.58 6.97
C LEU A 119 12.85 4.38 5.85
N ILE A 120 11.64 4.97 5.95
CA ILE A 120 10.50 4.61 5.08
C ILE A 120 10.81 4.97 3.63
N TYR A 121 11.07 6.23 3.34
CA TYR A 121 11.29 6.71 1.98
C TYR A 121 12.53 6.09 1.29
N PRO A 122 13.70 5.97 1.98
CA PRO A 122 14.85 5.26 1.40
C PRO A 122 14.57 3.78 1.11
N THR A 123 13.84 3.09 1.99
CA THR A 123 13.47 1.69 1.78
C THR A 123 12.52 1.54 0.59
N MET A 124 11.54 2.41 0.44
CA MET A 124 10.65 2.42 -0.73
C MET A 124 11.42 2.61 -2.03
N LYS A 125 12.37 3.55 -2.08
CA LYS A 125 13.25 3.74 -3.25
C LYS A 125 14.05 2.48 -3.58
N LYS A 126 14.68 1.89 -2.57
CA LYS A 126 15.49 0.66 -2.74
C LYS A 126 14.64 -0.49 -3.26
N CYS A 127 13.46 -0.71 -2.70
CA CYS A 127 12.54 -1.75 -3.15
C CYS A 127 12.10 -1.54 -4.61
N LEU A 128 11.74 -0.30 -4.96
CA LEU A 128 11.33 0.05 -6.32
C LEU A 128 12.44 -0.23 -7.34
N ILE A 129 13.64 0.31 -7.10
CA ILE A 129 14.79 0.14 -8.00
C ILE A 129 15.14 -1.35 -8.14
N SER A 130 15.22 -2.09 -7.03
CA SER A 130 15.51 -3.52 -7.03
C SER A 130 14.53 -4.32 -7.90
N LYS A 131 13.23 -3.99 -7.82
CA LYS A 131 12.21 -4.68 -8.62
C LYS A 131 12.26 -4.31 -10.10
N LEU A 132 12.52 -3.06 -10.43
CA LEU A 132 12.66 -2.63 -11.83
C LEU A 132 13.91 -3.27 -12.46
N THR A 133 15.04 -3.28 -11.75
CA THR A 133 16.28 -3.88 -12.25
C THR A 133 16.14 -5.39 -12.48
N GLN A 134 15.46 -6.12 -11.60
CA GLN A 134 15.22 -7.56 -11.76
C GLN A 134 14.39 -7.90 -13.01
N ASN A 135 13.59 -6.97 -13.51
CA ASN A 135 12.73 -7.17 -14.67
C ASN A 135 13.30 -6.59 -15.98
N GLN A 136 14.53 -6.08 -15.97
CA GLN A 136 15.21 -5.59 -17.18
C GLN A 136 15.67 -6.70 -18.14
N HIS A 137 15.63 -7.96 -17.69
CA HIS A 137 16.15 -9.12 -18.45
C HIS A 137 15.03 -10.01 -19.02
N VAL A 138 13.81 -9.49 -19.15
CA VAL A 138 12.68 -10.21 -19.77
C VAL A 138 12.34 -9.61 -21.12
#